data_b73a3c472947bf653491d6e5e46eae19
#
_entry.id   b73a3c472947bf653491d6e5e46eae19
#
_cell.length_a   1.000
_cell.length_b   1.000
_cell.length_c   1.000
_cell.angle_alpha   90.00
_cell.angle_beta   90.00
_cell.angle_gamma   90.00
#
_symmetry.space_group_name_H-M   'P 1'
#
loop_
_entity.id
_entity.type
_entity.pdbx_description
1 polymer ?
#
loop_
_entity_poly.entity_id
_entity_poly.type
_entity_poly.pdbx_seq_one_letter_code
_entity_poly.pdbx_strand_id
1 'polypeptide(L)'
;LQNQLGFSPTAYAYTFGAFSLLLPASNAINMRLVTRVPARVLLRWALLIDAAVALLLIPLALTGPSVALVPLLALLPAMSGFIGANATALAVEQIRDIGAGAGSGAMGFTQFVTAAVVAPLAVAASNYALGMALTSFACAVVALGGVVVVGRGSGRRR
;
A
#
# COMPACT_ATOMS: atom_id res chain seq x y z
N LEU A 1 -4.64 -6.92 16.50
CA LEU A 1 -3.53 -7.51 17.25
C LEU A 1 -3.89 -7.70 18.74
N GLN A 2 -4.42 -6.68 19.42
CA GLN A 2 -4.79 -6.80 20.83
C GLN A 2 -5.80 -7.93 21.07
N ASN A 3 -6.91 -7.93 20.35
CA ASN A 3 -8.00 -8.89 20.57
C ASN A 3 -7.73 -10.28 19.97
N GLN A 4 -6.83 -10.40 18.99
CA GLN A 4 -6.55 -11.67 18.31
C GLN A 4 -5.28 -12.36 18.82
N LEU A 5 -4.25 -11.60 19.21
CA LEU A 5 -2.96 -12.13 19.66
C LEU A 5 -2.73 -11.94 21.17
N GLY A 6 -3.69 -11.37 21.90
CA GLY A 6 -3.58 -11.14 23.32
C GLY A 6 -2.48 -10.14 23.72
N PHE A 7 -2.09 -9.24 22.82
CA PHE A 7 -1.06 -8.25 23.11
C PHE A 7 -1.53 -7.30 24.20
N SER A 8 -0.64 -7.02 25.18
CA SER A 8 -0.88 -5.94 26.13
C SER A 8 -0.95 -4.60 25.38
N PRO A 9 -1.64 -3.58 25.93
CA PRO A 9 -1.69 -2.25 25.32
C PRO A 9 -0.29 -1.68 25.01
N THR A 10 0.65 -1.93 25.89
CA THR A 10 2.05 -1.49 25.75
C THR A 10 2.75 -2.21 24.58
N ALA A 11 2.61 -3.54 24.50
CA ALA A 11 3.20 -4.32 23.40
C ALA A 11 2.59 -3.91 22.04
N TYR A 12 1.28 -3.65 22.00
CA TYR A 12 0.61 -3.11 20.82
C TYR A 12 1.19 -1.74 20.40
N ALA A 13 1.36 -0.82 21.36
CA ALA A 13 1.90 0.52 21.09
C ALA A 13 3.33 0.45 20.50
N TYR A 14 4.20 -0.38 21.05
CA TYR A 14 5.54 -0.59 20.50
C TYR A 14 5.52 -1.22 19.11
N THR A 15 4.70 -2.22 18.89
CA THR A 15 4.56 -2.86 17.57
C THR A 15 4.05 -1.88 16.54
N PHE A 16 3.03 -1.09 16.87
CA PHE A 16 2.48 -0.05 16.00
C PHE A 16 3.51 1.04 15.71
N GLY A 17 4.25 1.49 16.73
CA GLY A 17 5.34 2.45 16.57
C GLY A 17 6.44 1.92 15.64
N ALA A 18 6.86 0.67 15.83
CA ALA A 18 7.83 0.02 14.95
C ALA A 18 7.33 -0.07 13.48
N PHE A 19 6.07 -0.44 13.28
CA PHE A 19 5.47 -0.49 11.93
C PHE A 19 5.40 0.90 11.29
N SER A 20 5.11 1.94 12.08
CA SER A 20 5.07 3.32 11.59
C SER A 20 6.43 3.81 11.10
N LEU A 21 7.53 3.30 11.65
CA LEU A 21 8.89 3.61 11.19
C LEU A 21 9.25 2.92 9.87
N LEU A 22 8.56 1.84 9.50
CA LEU A 22 8.82 1.14 8.23
C LEU A 22 8.47 1.99 7.01
N LEU A 23 7.45 2.84 7.11
CA LEU A 23 7.05 3.72 6.02
C LEU A 23 8.12 4.78 5.68
N PRO A 24 8.64 5.59 6.60
CA PRO A 24 9.74 6.52 6.30
C PRO A 24 11.03 5.79 5.94
N ALA A 25 11.31 4.62 6.53
CA ALA A 25 12.49 3.82 6.18
C ALA A 25 12.40 3.33 4.72
N SER A 26 11.25 2.81 4.29
CA SER A 26 11.04 2.38 2.91
C SER A 26 11.09 3.54 1.93
N ASN A 27 10.58 4.72 2.29
CA ASN A 27 10.75 5.93 1.49
C ASN A 27 12.23 6.32 1.32
N ALA A 28 13.02 6.25 2.38
CA ALA A 28 14.46 6.54 2.32
C ALA A 28 15.21 5.55 1.41
N ILE A 29 14.85 4.27 1.46
CA ILE A 29 15.39 3.25 0.54
C ILE A 29 14.94 3.55 -0.89
N ASN A 30 13.67 3.87 -1.10
CA ASN A 30 13.11 4.18 -2.42
C ASN A 30 13.83 5.38 -3.05
N MET A 31 14.14 6.42 -2.30
CA MET A 31 14.90 7.58 -2.77
C MET A 31 16.26 7.19 -3.38
N ARG A 32 16.94 6.19 -2.81
CA ARG A 32 18.20 5.67 -3.35
C ARG A 32 17.98 4.78 -4.58
N LEU A 33 16.92 3.98 -4.58
CA LEU A 33 16.64 3.05 -5.67
C LEU A 33 16.16 3.77 -6.94
N VAL A 34 15.35 4.81 -6.82
CA VAL A 34 14.78 5.54 -7.97
C VAL A 34 15.85 6.22 -8.83
N THR A 35 17.06 6.44 -8.29
CA THR A 35 18.20 6.94 -9.07
C THR A 35 18.78 5.90 -10.03
N ARG A 36 18.49 4.62 -9.82
CA ARG A 36 19.01 3.48 -10.61
C ARG A 36 17.93 2.70 -11.35
N VAL A 37 16.71 2.71 -10.83
CA VAL A 37 15.58 1.92 -11.33
C VAL A 37 14.39 2.85 -11.59
N PRO A 38 13.77 2.80 -12.78
CA PRO A 38 12.61 3.64 -13.09
C PRO A 38 11.47 3.47 -12.09
N ALA A 39 10.83 4.57 -11.69
CA ALA A 39 9.73 4.59 -10.73
C ALA A 39 8.59 3.60 -11.07
N ARG A 40 8.29 3.42 -12.37
CA ARG A 40 7.29 2.44 -12.84
C ARG A 40 7.65 0.99 -12.53
N VAL A 41 8.94 0.65 -12.57
CA VAL A 41 9.41 -0.70 -12.25
C VAL A 41 9.32 -0.93 -10.75
N LEU A 42 9.78 0.04 -9.96
CA LEU A 42 9.68 -0.01 -8.49
C LEU A 42 8.23 -0.11 -8.03
N LEU A 43 7.32 0.68 -8.62
CA LEU A 43 5.89 0.63 -8.32
C LEU A 43 5.29 -0.75 -8.64
N ARG A 44 5.60 -1.33 -9.79
CA ARG A 44 5.10 -2.67 -10.16
C ARG A 44 5.56 -3.74 -9.19
N TRP A 45 6.84 -3.76 -8.85
CA TRP A 45 7.38 -4.73 -7.90
C TRP A 45 6.79 -4.54 -6.50
N ALA A 46 6.66 -3.31 -6.02
CA ALA A 46 6.06 -3.02 -4.73
C ALA A 46 4.59 -3.50 -4.67
N LEU A 47 3.80 -3.24 -5.72
CA LEU A 47 2.41 -3.71 -5.81
C LEU A 47 2.31 -5.23 -5.92
N LEU A 48 3.21 -5.90 -6.63
CA LEU A 48 3.23 -7.36 -6.72
C LEU A 48 3.57 -7.99 -5.37
N ILE A 49 4.55 -7.44 -4.66
CA ILE A 49 4.92 -7.90 -3.31
C ILE A 49 3.76 -7.65 -2.34
N ASP A 50 3.14 -6.48 -2.39
CA ASP A 50 2.00 -6.13 -1.54
C ASP A 50 0.81 -7.07 -1.78
N ALA A 51 0.48 -7.35 -3.06
CA ALA A 51 -0.55 -8.31 -3.42
C ALA A 51 -0.22 -9.73 -2.95
N ALA A 52 1.03 -10.18 -3.08
CA ALA A 52 1.47 -11.49 -2.62
C ALA A 52 1.39 -11.60 -1.09
N VAL A 53 1.80 -10.57 -0.35
CA VAL A 53 1.68 -10.50 1.11
C VAL A 53 0.22 -10.54 1.53
N ALA A 54 -0.64 -9.74 0.90
CA ALA A 54 -2.07 -9.72 1.17
C ALA A 54 -2.72 -11.09 0.90
N LEU A 55 -2.33 -11.76 -0.20
CA LEU A 55 -2.79 -13.10 -0.53
C LEU A 55 -2.36 -14.15 0.50
N LEU A 56 -1.13 -14.06 1.01
CA LEU A 56 -0.62 -14.95 2.06
C LEU A 56 -1.31 -14.70 3.42
N LEU A 57 -1.74 -13.47 3.68
CA LEU A 57 -2.47 -13.13 4.90
C LEU A 57 -3.88 -13.75 4.94
N ILE A 58 -4.51 -14.04 3.79
CA ILE A 58 -5.87 -14.61 3.72
C ILE A 58 -5.94 -15.97 4.43
N PRO A 59 -5.18 -17.02 4.05
CA PRO A 59 -5.23 -18.31 4.71
C PRO A 59 -4.78 -18.21 6.18
N LEU A 60 -3.80 -17.38 6.46
CA LEU A 60 -3.31 -17.17 7.82
C LEU A 60 -4.39 -16.54 8.74
N ALA A 61 -5.18 -15.62 8.20
CA ALA A 61 -6.32 -15.02 8.92
C ALA A 61 -7.44 -16.02 9.20
N LEU A 62 -7.57 -17.08 8.39
CA LEU A 62 -8.55 -18.17 8.57
C LEU A 62 -8.09 -19.23 9.56
N THR A 63 -6.78 -19.46 9.69
CA THR A 63 -6.24 -20.47 10.62
C THR A 63 -6.23 -20.01 12.10
N GLY A 64 -6.58 -18.76 12.36
CA GLY A 64 -6.63 -18.19 13.70
C GLY A 64 -5.40 -17.37 14.08
N PRO A 65 -5.32 -16.93 15.35
CA PRO A 65 -4.25 -16.05 15.80
C PRO A 65 -2.88 -16.73 15.70
N SER A 66 -1.98 -16.18 14.88
CA SER A 66 -0.62 -16.68 14.69
C SER A 66 0.39 -15.56 14.79
N VAL A 67 1.47 -15.78 15.50
CA VAL A 67 2.61 -14.83 15.57
C VAL A 67 3.21 -14.58 14.18
N ALA A 68 3.05 -15.51 13.24
CA ALA A 68 3.47 -15.35 11.84
C ALA A 68 2.73 -14.21 11.09
N LEU A 69 1.58 -13.76 11.58
CA LEU A 69 0.88 -12.58 11.05
C LEU A 69 1.70 -11.29 11.24
N VAL A 70 2.45 -11.16 12.32
CA VAL A 70 3.14 -9.92 12.68
C VAL A 70 4.15 -9.49 11.61
N PRO A 71 5.11 -10.33 11.17
CA PRO A 71 6.06 -9.93 10.13
C PRO A 71 5.40 -9.66 8.77
N LEU A 72 4.35 -10.41 8.41
CA LEU A 72 3.62 -10.14 7.16
C LEU A 72 2.86 -8.81 7.23
N LEU A 73 2.23 -8.50 8.36
CA LEU A 73 1.58 -7.21 8.58
C LEU A 73 2.58 -6.04 8.56
N ALA A 74 3.84 -6.26 8.96
CA ALA A 74 4.90 -5.26 8.90
C ALA A 74 5.31 -4.94 7.45
N LEU A 75 5.19 -5.88 6.52
CA LEU A 75 5.52 -5.66 5.11
C LEU A 75 4.55 -4.69 4.41
N LEU A 76 3.28 -4.64 4.82
CA LEU A 76 2.29 -3.75 4.20
C LEU A 76 2.68 -2.26 4.32
N PRO A 77 2.97 -1.69 5.51
CA PRO A 77 3.44 -0.30 5.61
C PRO A 77 4.80 -0.09 4.94
N ALA A 78 5.67 -1.10 4.90
CA ALA A 78 6.92 -1.01 4.15
C ALA A 78 6.68 -0.87 2.65
N MET A 79 5.78 -1.67 2.06
CA MET A 79 5.42 -1.55 0.64
C MET A 79 4.65 -0.26 0.35
N SER A 80 3.82 0.22 1.27
CA SER A 80 3.08 1.48 1.12
C SER A 80 3.99 2.67 0.88
N GLY A 81 5.19 2.73 1.50
CA GLY A 81 6.18 3.77 1.23
C GLY A 81 6.67 3.75 -0.21
N PHE A 82 7.02 2.58 -0.76
CA PHE A 82 7.40 2.45 -2.16
C PHE A 82 6.25 2.80 -3.11
N ILE A 83 5.06 2.28 -2.84
CA ILE A 83 3.87 2.51 -3.67
C ILE A 83 3.52 3.99 -3.69
N GLY A 84 3.41 4.64 -2.53
CA GLY A 84 3.03 6.03 -2.40
C GLY A 84 4.01 6.97 -3.10
N ALA A 85 5.32 6.82 -2.85
CA ALA A 85 6.34 7.66 -3.44
C ALA A 85 6.38 7.55 -4.98
N ASN A 86 6.38 6.33 -5.51
CA ASN A 86 6.48 6.11 -6.97
C ASN A 86 5.17 6.44 -7.69
N ALA A 87 4.00 6.13 -7.10
CA ALA A 87 2.72 6.51 -7.67
C ALA A 87 2.55 8.03 -7.74
N THR A 88 2.92 8.74 -6.66
CA THR A 88 2.90 10.21 -6.62
C THR A 88 3.84 10.81 -7.67
N ALA A 89 5.07 10.30 -7.78
CA ALA A 89 6.03 10.78 -8.78
C ALA A 89 5.48 10.64 -10.21
N LEU A 90 4.90 9.48 -10.53
CA LEU A 90 4.31 9.23 -11.85
C LEU A 90 3.05 10.07 -12.10
N ALA A 91 2.23 10.31 -11.08
CA ALA A 91 1.05 11.15 -11.20
C ALA A 91 1.43 12.62 -11.42
N VAL A 92 2.39 13.14 -10.67
CA VAL A 92 2.91 14.52 -10.84
C VAL A 92 3.47 14.72 -12.24
N GLU A 93 4.15 13.72 -12.81
CA GLU A 93 4.63 13.79 -14.20
C GLU A 93 3.49 13.98 -15.21
N GLN A 94 2.34 13.34 -14.99
CA GLN A 94 1.18 13.40 -15.88
C GLN A 94 0.40 14.72 -15.79
N ILE A 95 0.46 15.40 -14.65
CA ILE A 95 -0.33 16.61 -14.37
C ILE A 95 0.48 17.90 -14.49
N ARG A 96 1.69 17.86 -15.03
CA ARG A 96 2.57 19.03 -15.20
C ARG A 96 1.89 20.20 -15.91
N ASP A 97 1.03 19.90 -16.88
CA ASP A 97 0.35 20.89 -17.72
C ASP A 97 -0.89 21.52 -17.06
N ILE A 98 -1.39 20.95 -15.94
CA ILE A 98 -2.62 21.38 -15.27
C ILE A 98 -2.33 22.43 -14.17
N GLY A 99 -1.07 22.60 -13.81
CA GLY A 99 -0.63 23.45 -12.70
C GLY A 99 -0.50 22.69 -11.39
N ALA A 100 0.56 22.98 -10.65
CA ALA A 100 0.97 22.23 -9.46
C ALA A 100 -0.09 22.20 -8.35
N GLY A 101 -0.81 23.31 -8.16
CA GLY A 101 -1.85 23.42 -7.12
C GLY A 101 -3.08 22.58 -7.41
N ALA A 102 -3.63 22.69 -8.63
CA ALA A 102 -4.80 21.92 -9.03
C ALA A 102 -4.49 20.42 -9.08
N GLY A 103 -3.31 20.05 -9.59
CA GLY A 103 -2.88 18.66 -9.67
C GLY A 103 -2.71 18.02 -8.29
N SER A 104 -2.01 18.66 -7.36
CA SER A 104 -1.83 18.15 -5.99
C SER A 104 -3.16 18.09 -5.22
N GLY A 105 -4.05 19.07 -5.42
CA GLY A 105 -5.38 19.05 -4.85
C GLY A 105 -6.22 17.86 -5.34
N ALA A 106 -6.23 17.60 -6.63
CA ALA A 106 -6.94 16.46 -7.22
C ALA A 106 -6.39 15.11 -6.72
N MET A 107 -5.07 14.99 -6.59
CA MET A 107 -4.43 13.80 -6.02
C MET A 107 -4.84 13.58 -4.56
N GLY A 108 -4.74 14.60 -3.72
CA GLY A 108 -5.14 14.53 -2.32
C GLY A 108 -6.63 14.19 -2.17
N PHE A 109 -7.50 14.86 -2.93
CA PHE A 109 -8.93 14.57 -2.95
C PHE A 109 -9.20 13.09 -3.31
N THR A 110 -8.60 12.58 -4.37
CA THR A 110 -8.76 11.19 -4.79
C THR A 110 -8.29 10.21 -3.71
N GLN A 111 -7.15 10.49 -3.05
CA GLN A 111 -6.64 9.67 -1.95
C GLN A 111 -7.62 9.62 -0.78
N PHE A 112 -8.15 10.77 -0.35
CA PHE A 112 -9.09 10.84 0.77
C PHE A 112 -10.43 10.18 0.44
N VAL A 113 -10.98 10.37 -0.76
CA VAL A 113 -12.21 9.69 -1.20
C VAL A 113 -12.01 8.19 -1.24
N THR A 114 -10.90 7.73 -1.80
CA THR A 114 -10.58 6.30 -1.82
C THR A 114 -10.46 5.72 -0.42
N ALA A 115 -9.76 6.42 0.49
CA ALA A 115 -9.62 5.99 1.87
C ALA A 115 -10.97 5.94 2.60
N ALA A 116 -11.85 6.93 2.38
CA ALA A 116 -13.18 6.98 2.99
C ALA A 116 -14.07 5.81 2.55
N VAL A 117 -13.92 5.33 1.32
CA VAL A 117 -14.65 4.16 0.82
C VAL A 117 -14.02 2.84 1.28
N VAL A 118 -12.69 2.74 1.22
CA VAL A 118 -11.97 1.50 1.47
C VAL A 118 -11.87 1.16 2.95
N ALA A 119 -11.67 2.16 3.83
CA ALA A 119 -11.48 1.90 5.26
C ALA A 119 -12.70 1.21 5.94
N PRO A 120 -13.95 1.60 5.68
CA PRO A 120 -15.11 0.88 6.22
C PRO A 120 -15.20 -0.57 5.72
N LEU A 121 -14.82 -0.84 4.48
CA LEU A 121 -14.84 -2.19 3.91
C LEU A 121 -13.86 -3.12 4.62
N ALA A 122 -12.70 -2.61 5.02
CA ALA A 122 -11.69 -3.40 5.74
C ALA A 122 -12.17 -3.85 7.12
N VAL A 123 -13.07 -3.09 7.78
CA VAL A 123 -13.58 -3.39 9.12
C VAL A 123 -14.99 -3.98 9.12
N ALA A 124 -15.66 -4.04 7.97
CA ALA A 124 -17.02 -4.59 7.85
C ALA A 124 -17.08 -6.12 8.02
N ALA A 125 -15.98 -6.83 7.84
CA ALA A 125 -15.91 -8.26 8.02
C ALA A 125 -15.91 -8.64 9.51
N SER A 126 -16.61 -9.71 9.86
CA SER A 126 -16.62 -10.27 11.23
C SER A 126 -15.21 -10.70 11.70
N ASN A 127 -14.35 -11.09 10.76
CA ASN A 127 -12.92 -11.30 10.98
C ASN A 127 -12.13 -10.11 10.41
N TYR A 128 -11.67 -9.22 11.28
CA TYR A 128 -10.94 -8.01 10.89
C TYR A 128 -9.64 -8.30 10.10
N ALA A 129 -8.93 -9.37 10.45
CA ALA A 129 -7.71 -9.75 9.74
C ALA A 129 -8.00 -10.16 8.30
N LEU A 130 -9.08 -10.94 8.11
CA LEU A 130 -9.54 -11.33 6.78
C LEU A 130 -10.05 -10.13 5.97
N GLY A 131 -10.83 -9.24 6.60
CA GLY A 131 -11.29 -8.00 5.96
C GLY A 131 -10.13 -7.14 5.48
N MET A 132 -9.12 -6.92 6.31
CA MET A 132 -7.92 -6.19 5.93
C MET A 132 -7.15 -6.87 4.79
N ALA A 133 -6.95 -8.19 4.85
CA ALA A 133 -6.24 -8.93 3.82
C ALA A 133 -6.95 -8.87 2.45
N LEU A 134 -8.27 -9.10 2.44
CA LEU A 134 -9.08 -9.03 1.22
C LEU A 134 -9.10 -7.63 0.61
N THR A 135 -9.27 -6.62 1.44
CA THR A 135 -9.30 -5.22 0.99
C THR A 135 -7.94 -4.79 0.44
N SER A 136 -6.84 -5.11 1.12
CA SER A 136 -5.47 -4.83 0.64
C SER A 136 -5.21 -5.54 -0.68
N PHE A 137 -5.57 -6.82 -0.80
CA PHE A 137 -5.42 -7.57 -2.04
C PHE A 137 -6.21 -6.95 -3.18
N ALA A 138 -7.48 -6.61 -2.97
CA ALA A 138 -8.32 -5.98 -3.98
C ALA A 138 -7.73 -4.63 -4.44
N CYS A 139 -7.28 -3.78 -3.51
CA CYS A 139 -6.64 -2.51 -3.83
C CYS A 139 -5.36 -2.70 -4.64
N ALA A 140 -4.51 -3.67 -4.28
CA ALA A 140 -3.28 -3.97 -5.02
C ALA A 140 -3.57 -4.44 -6.45
N VAL A 141 -4.57 -5.30 -6.65
CA VAL A 141 -5.00 -5.77 -7.99
C VAL A 141 -5.52 -4.61 -8.84
N VAL A 142 -6.37 -3.75 -8.27
CA VAL A 142 -6.88 -2.55 -8.98
C VAL A 142 -5.75 -1.63 -9.37
N ALA A 143 -4.80 -1.38 -8.45
CA ALA A 143 -3.64 -0.53 -8.71
C ALA A 143 -2.72 -1.11 -9.80
N LEU A 144 -2.48 -2.43 -9.78
CA LEU A 144 -1.71 -3.13 -10.84
C LEU A 144 -2.40 -2.98 -12.19
N GLY A 145 -3.72 -3.16 -12.25
CA GLY A 145 -4.52 -2.93 -13.45
C GLY A 145 -4.34 -1.51 -13.99
N GLY A 146 -4.43 -0.51 -13.13
CA GLY A 146 -4.18 0.90 -13.47
C GLY A 146 -2.79 1.14 -14.06
N VAL A 147 -1.74 0.60 -13.44
CA VAL A 147 -0.35 0.72 -13.93
C VAL A 147 -0.18 0.09 -15.31
N VAL A 148 -0.83 -1.05 -15.59
CA VAL A 148 -0.78 -1.72 -16.89
C VAL A 148 -1.49 -0.88 -17.97
N VAL A 149 -2.67 -0.35 -17.67
CA VAL A 149 -3.46 0.46 -18.61
C VAL A 149 -2.71 1.74 -18.98
N VAL A 150 -2.20 2.47 -17.99
CA VAL A 150 -1.41 3.70 -18.21
C VAL A 150 -0.12 3.40 -18.98
N GLY A 151 0.54 2.27 -18.68
CA GLY A 151 1.75 1.85 -19.39
C GLY A 151 1.53 1.57 -20.88
N ARG A 152 0.37 1.02 -21.25
CA ARG A 152 0.01 0.77 -22.65
C ARG A 152 -0.34 2.06 -23.42
N GLY A 153 -0.93 3.05 -22.74
CA GLY A 153 -1.28 4.34 -23.35
C GLY A 153 -0.04 5.19 -23.72
N SER A 154 1.01 5.12 -22.91
CA SER A 154 2.25 5.87 -23.17
C SER A 154 3.07 5.32 -24.36
N GLY A 155 2.95 4.05 -24.68
CA GLY A 155 3.63 3.42 -25.82
C GLY A 155 3.02 3.75 -27.19
N ARG A 156 1.79 4.26 -27.24
CA ARG A 156 1.09 4.64 -28.49
C ARG A 156 1.31 6.09 -28.92
N ARG A 157 1.97 6.92 -28.08
CA ARG A 157 2.22 8.35 -28.36
C ARG A 157 3.67 8.65 -28.78
N ARG A 158 4.45 7.61 -29.03
CA ARG A 158 5.80 7.73 -29.65
C ARG A 158 5.77 7.17 -31.08
#